data_769c7575ab4dad3458a0f96d91445a32
#
_entry.id   769c7575ab4dad3458a0f96d91445a32
#
_cell.length_a   1.000
_cell.length_b   1.000
_cell.length_c   1.000
_cell.angle_alpha   90.00
_cell.angle_beta   90.00
_cell.angle_gamma   90.00
#
_symmetry.space_group_name_H-M   'P 1'
#
loop_
_entity.id
_entity.type
_entity.pdbx_description
1 polymer ?
#
loop_
_entity_poly.entity_id
_entity_poly.type
_entity_poly.pdbx_seq_one_letter_code
_entity_poly.pdbx_strand_id
1 'polypeptide(L)'
;MLENMNRKIEVLYDREHTIGHAYFRPLADEPATEKLAEIFRDRIIPLLQEYFYDDYEKIRLVLGDNQKPDAEQFIKCNQQTANIANLFGNTDMDFSDCRTYKLNPDAFTNIDAYKKI
;
A
#
# COMPACT_ATOMS: atom_id res chain seq x y z
N MET A 1 13.09 -1.33 -6.56
CA MET A 1 11.63 -1.32 -6.36
C MET A 1 11.03 -2.72 -6.41
N LEU A 2 10.92 -3.32 -7.57
CA LEU A 2 10.29 -4.65 -7.73
C LEU A 2 10.99 -5.74 -6.93
N GLU A 3 12.31 -5.79 -6.95
CA GLU A 3 13.09 -6.76 -6.20
C GLU A 3 12.82 -6.66 -4.69
N ASN A 4 12.78 -5.46 -4.16
CA ASN A 4 12.49 -5.24 -2.74
C ASN A 4 11.07 -5.65 -2.36
N MET A 5 10.10 -5.33 -3.22
CA MET A 5 8.72 -5.78 -3.01
C MET A 5 8.63 -7.30 -2.97
N ASN A 6 9.28 -7.96 -3.91
CA ASN A 6 9.27 -9.42 -3.99
C ASN A 6 9.95 -10.08 -2.79
N ARG A 7 11.04 -9.52 -2.28
CA ARG A 7 11.69 -10.02 -1.06
C ARG A 7 10.76 -9.92 0.15
N LYS A 8 10.03 -8.81 0.26
CA LYS A 8 9.07 -8.62 1.35
C LYS A 8 7.89 -9.58 1.23
N ILE A 9 7.41 -9.81 0.02
CA ILE A 9 6.33 -10.77 -0.24
C ILE A 9 6.76 -12.19 0.14
N GLU A 10 7.99 -12.58 -0.17
CA GLU A 10 8.51 -13.91 0.21
C GLU A 10 8.51 -14.10 1.73
N VAL A 11 8.83 -13.06 2.48
CA VAL A 11 8.86 -13.10 3.95
C VAL A 11 7.44 -13.13 4.53
N LEU A 12 6.55 -12.29 4.00
CA LEU A 12 5.19 -12.10 4.56
C LEU A 12 4.18 -13.12 4.07
N TYR A 13 4.41 -13.72 2.93
CA TYR A 13 3.48 -14.66 2.31
C TYR A 13 4.23 -15.92 1.85
N ASP A 14 4.67 -15.95 0.59
CA ASP A 14 5.44 -17.05 0.03
C ASP A 14 6.19 -16.62 -1.23
N ARG A 15 7.07 -17.53 -1.71
CA ARG A 15 7.88 -17.29 -2.89
C ARG A 15 7.08 -17.35 -4.20
N GLU A 16 5.96 -18.05 -4.21
CA GLU A 16 5.16 -18.28 -5.41
C GLU A 16 4.28 -17.08 -5.77
N HIS A 17 4.04 -16.17 -4.82
CA HIS A 17 3.21 -14.99 -5.00
C HIS A 17 3.99 -13.71 -5.33
N THR A 18 5.25 -13.84 -5.77
CA THR A 18 6.03 -12.66 -6.16
C THR A 18 5.45 -12.01 -7.42
N ILE A 19 5.71 -10.70 -7.54
CA ILE A 19 5.22 -9.90 -8.66
C ILE A 19 6.12 -10.11 -9.87
N GLY A 20 5.56 -10.47 -11.01
CA GLY A 20 6.30 -10.64 -12.25
C GLY A 20 6.61 -9.32 -12.95
N HIS A 21 7.65 -9.33 -13.79
CA HIS A 21 8.04 -8.16 -14.58
C HIS A 21 7.00 -7.75 -15.62
N ALA A 22 6.10 -8.66 -16.00
CA ALA A 22 5.08 -8.40 -17.01
C ALA A 22 4.17 -7.22 -16.66
N TYR A 23 3.92 -6.99 -15.37
CA TYR A 23 3.12 -5.85 -14.91
C TYR A 23 3.73 -4.50 -15.29
N PHE A 24 5.05 -4.46 -15.47
CA PHE A 24 5.80 -3.23 -15.74
C PHE A 24 6.19 -3.08 -17.21
N ARG A 25 5.77 -3.98 -18.09
CA ARG A 25 6.04 -3.89 -19.53
C ARG A 25 5.63 -2.56 -20.14
N PRO A 26 4.46 -1.97 -19.80
CA PRO A 26 4.09 -0.67 -20.37
C PRO A 26 5.10 0.44 -20.12
N LEU A 27 5.94 0.33 -19.08
CA LEU A 27 6.99 1.31 -18.80
C LEU A 27 8.12 1.27 -19.84
N ALA A 28 8.33 0.14 -20.51
CA ALA A 28 9.35 0.02 -21.57
C ALA A 28 8.99 0.88 -22.78
N ASP A 29 7.69 0.97 -23.09
CA ASP A 29 7.19 1.76 -24.21
C ASP A 29 6.97 3.22 -23.83
N GLU A 30 6.57 3.47 -22.59
CA GLU A 30 6.20 4.80 -22.09
C GLU A 30 6.73 4.99 -20.65
N PRO A 31 8.05 5.28 -20.50
CA PRO A 31 8.65 5.43 -19.17
C PRO A 31 8.31 6.78 -18.54
N ALA A 32 7.15 6.86 -17.90
CA ALA A 32 6.67 8.07 -17.25
C ALA A 32 6.12 7.76 -15.86
N THR A 33 6.19 8.74 -14.96
CA THR A 33 5.64 8.58 -13.60
C THR A 33 4.14 8.33 -13.62
N GLU A 34 3.41 8.97 -14.55
CA GLU A 34 1.98 8.75 -14.73
C GLU A 34 1.66 7.30 -15.10
N LYS A 35 2.51 6.68 -15.93
CA LYS A 35 2.34 5.27 -16.29
C LYS A 35 2.60 4.36 -15.11
N LEU A 36 3.60 4.66 -14.31
CA LEU A 36 3.90 3.95 -13.08
C LEU A 36 2.75 4.06 -12.08
N ALA A 37 2.16 5.26 -11.95
CA ALA A 37 0.99 5.50 -11.12
C ALA A 37 -0.20 4.64 -11.54
N GLU A 38 -0.46 4.55 -12.83
CA GLU A 38 -1.52 3.73 -13.39
C GLU A 38 -1.32 2.25 -13.07
N ILE A 39 -0.11 1.74 -13.25
CA ILE A 39 0.24 0.34 -12.96
C ILE A 39 0.02 0.04 -11.48
N PHE A 40 0.53 0.88 -10.58
CA PHE A 40 0.37 0.66 -9.14
C PHE A 40 -1.09 0.74 -8.70
N ARG A 41 -1.80 1.77 -9.14
CA ARG A 41 -3.19 1.97 -8.75
C ARG A 41 -4.10 0.86 -9.28
N ASP A 42 -3.94 0.47 -10.55
CA ASP A 42 -4.87 -0.42 -11.25
C ASP A 42 -4.46 -1.89 -11.21
N ARG A 43 -3.19 -2.19 -10.94
CA ARG A 43 -2.65 -3.56 -10.98
C ARG A 43 -1.99 -4.00 -9.69
N ILE A 44 -1.02 -3.24 -9.18
CA ILE A 44 -0.20 -3.68 -8.06
C ILE A 44 -0.96 -3.61 -6.72
N ILE A 45 -1.60 -2.49 -6.44
CA ILE A 45 -2.39 -2.36 -5.20
C ILE A 45 -3.51 -3.39 -5.14
N PRO A 46 -4.34 -3.58 -6.18
CA PRO A 46 -5.35 -4.64 -6.18
C PRO A 46 -4.77 -6.05 -6.01
N LEU A 47 -3.61 -6.32 -6.60
CA LEU A 47 -2.94 -7.61 -6.45
C LEU A 47 -2.52 -7.85 -5.01
N LEU A 48 -1.94 -6.86 -4.34
CA LEU A 48 -1.55 -6.95 -2.94
C LEU A 48 -2.78 -7.09 -2.02
N GLN A 49 -3.87 -6.41 -2.33
CA GLN A 49 -5.13 -6.57 -1.60
C GLN A 49 -5.63 -8.01 -1.67
N GLU A 50 -5.51 -8.66 -2.81
CA GLU A 50 -5.88 -10.05 -3.00
C GLU A 50 -4.92 -10.99 -2.25
N TYR A 51 -3.62 -10.79 -2.37
CA TYR A 51 -2.62 -11.63 -1.72
C TYR A 51 -2.74 -11.62 -0.19
N PHE A 52 -3.00 -10.48 0.40
CA PHE A 52 -3.00 -10.30 1.85
C PHE A 52 -4.41 -10.17 2.44
N TYR A 53 -5.46 -10.48 1.66
CA TYR A 53 -6.86 -10.41 2.11
C TYR A 53 -7.20 -9.08 2.77
N ASP A 54 -6.81 -7.97 2.13
CA ASP A 54 -7.00 -6.60 2.62
C ASP A 54 -6.31 -6.31 3.97
N ASP A 55 -5.27 -7.05 4.32
CA ASP A 55 -4.42 -6.72 5.46
C ASP A 55 -3.50 -5.56 5.08
N TYR A 56 -3.97 -4.34 5.27
CA TYR A 56 -3.27 -3.13 4.86
C TYR A 56 -1.96 -2.90 5.61
N GLU A 57 -1.80 -3.45 6.81
CA GLU A 57 -0.51 -3.39 7.52
C GLU A 57 0.59 -4.09 6.72
N LYS A 58 0.30 -5.28 6.20
CA LYS A 58 1.24 -6.03 5.37
C LYS A 58 1.46 -5.36 4.02
N ILE A 59 0.41 -4.84 3.41
CA ILE A 59 0.51 -4.12 2.13
C ILE A 59 1.42 -2.89 2.28
N ARG A 60 1.25 -2.13 3.35
CA ARG A 60 2.11 -0.98 3.64
C ARG A 60 3.58 -1.38 3.84
N LEU A 61 3.83 -2.52 4.48
CA LEU A 61 5.19 -3.04 4.62
C LEU A 61 5.83 -3.37 3.28
N VAL A 62 5.08 -4.00 2.37
CA VAL A 62 5.57 -4.31 1.02
C VAL A 62 5.91 -3.03 0.25
N LEU A 63 5.06 -2.01 0.36
CA LEU A 63 5.26 -0.72 -0.30
C LEU A 63 6.28 0.19 0.39
N GLY A 64 6.76 -0.20 1.58
CA GLY A 64 7.69 0.60 2.34
C GLY A 64 7.07 1.82 3.03
N ASP A 65 5.75 1.91 3.07
CA ASP A 65 5.03 3.07 3.60
C ASP A 65 5.31 3.32 5.09
N ASN A 66 5.66 2.29 5.84
CA ASN A 66 6.01 2.41 7.26
C ASN A 66 7.29 3.24 7.50
N GLN A 67 8.11 3.44 6.48
CA GLN A 67 9.38 4.19 6.57
C GLN A 67 9.36 5.50 5.79
N LYS A 68 8.20 5.90 5.26
CA LYS A 68 8.07 7.09 4.43
C LYS A 68 7.37 8.23 5.16
N PRO A 69 7.69 9.51 4.82
CA PRO A 69 6.86 10.63 5.25
C PRO A 69 5.46 10.53 4.64
N ASP A 70 4.47 11.17 5.27
CA ASP A 70 3.05 11.05 4.91
C ASP A 70 2.78 11.33 3.42
N ALA A 71 3.47 12.32 2.85
CA ALA A 71 3.28 12.70 1.44
C ALA A 71 3.71 11.61 0.45
N GLU A 72 4.57 10.69 0.88
CA GLU A 72 5.14 9.64 0.01
C GLU A 72 4.54 8.26 0.29
N GLN A 73 3.63 8.12 1.23
CA GLN A 73 2.94 6.87 1.53
C GLN A 73 1.82 6.64 0.53
N PHE A 74 1.81 5.46 -0.11
CA PHE A 74 0.72 5.08 -1.02
C PHE A 74 -0.58 4.83 -0.28
N ILE A 75 -0.50 4.25 0.91
CA ILE A 75 -1.64 3.99 1.77
C ILE A 75 -1.37 4.64 3.12
N LYS A 76 -2.19 5.64 3.46
CA LYS A 76 -2.13 6.30 4.76
C LYS A 76 -2.96 5.54 5.78
N CYS A 77 -2.43 5.43 6.99
CA CYS A 77 -3.10 4.81 8.12
C CYS A 77 -3.51 5.89 9.12
N ASN A 78 -4.79 5.97 9.44
CA ASN A 78 -5.33 6.88 10.44
C ASN A 78 -5.99 6.09 11.57
N GLN A 79 -5.68 6.47 12.81
CA GLN A 79 -6.35 5.92 13.98
C GLN A 79 -7.52 6.85 14.36
N GLN A 80 -8.74 6.32 14.37
CA GLN A 80 -9.97 7.12 14.55
C GLN A 80 -10.76 6.73 15.80
N THR A 81 -10.11 6.71 16.95
CA THR A 81 -10.76 6.32 18.21
C THR A 81 -11.88 7.27 18.64
N ALA A 82 -11.67 8.57 18.51
CA ALA A 82 -12.64 9.58 18.95
C ALA A 82 -13.94 9.55 18.13
N ASN A 83 -13.84 9.42 16.82
CA ASN A 83 -15.00 9.38 15.92
C ASN A 83 -15.83 8.10 16.09
N ILE A 84 -15.16 6.99 16.40
CA ILE A 84 -15.82 5.71 16.61
C ILE A 84 -16.65 5.74 17.90
N ALA A 85 -16.13 6.32 18.98
CA ALA A 85 -16.85 6.47 20.24
C ALA A 85 -18.14 7.29 20.04
N ASN A 86 -18.11 8.35 19.25
CA ASN A 86 -19.29 9.15 18.91
C ASN A 86 -20.30 8.38 18.06
N LEU A 87 -19.83 7.48 17.22
CA LEU A 87 -20.69 6.70 16.31
C LEU A 87 -21.52 5.65 17.06
N PHE A 88 -20.91 4.97 18.02
CA PHE A 88 -21.53 3.85 18.73
C PHE A 88 -22.07 4.21 20.14
N GLY A 89 -21.73 5.40 20.65
CA GLY A 89 -22.11 5.81 22.00
C GLY A 89 -21.35 5.01 23.07
N ASN A 90 -22.00 4.79 24.23
CA ASN A 90 -21.41 4.02 25.30
C ASN A 90 -21.38 2.53 24.95
N THR A 91 -20.18 1.94 24.94
CA THR A 91 -19.98 0.54 24.66
C THR A 91 -18.79 0.03 25.46
N ASP A 92 -18.79 -1.26 25.82
CA ASP A 92 -17.69 -1.91 26.51
C ASP A 92 -16.57 -2.33 25.55
N MET A 93 -16.76 -2.18 24.25
CA MET A 93 -15.76 -2.51 23.26
C MET A 93 -14.64 -1.49 23.23
N ASP A 94 -13.41 -1.99 23.12
CA ASP A 94 -12.22 -1.15 22.98
C ASP A 94 -11.91 -0.94 21.49
N PHE A 95 -11.94 0.32 21.04
CA PHE A 95 -11.62 0.69 19.67
C PHE A 95 -10.24 1.36 19.53
N SER A 96 -9.39 1.24 20.55
CA SER A 96 -8.05 1.89 20.55
C SER A 96 -7.17 1.44 19.38
N ASP A 97 -7.32 0.20 18.92
CA ASP A 97 -6.58 -0.36 17.77
C ASP A 97 -7.31 -0.20 16.44
N CYS A 98 -8.45 0.47 16.44
CA CYS A 98 -9.21 0.67 15.22
C CYS A 98 -8.51 1.66 14.31
N ARG A 99 -8.23 1.23 13.06
CA ARG A 99 -7.51 2.04 12.07
C ARG A 99 -8.27 2.07 10.76
N THR A 100 -8.20 3.21 10.10
CA THR A 100 -8.70 3.33 8.73
C THR A 100 -7.53 3.53 7.79
N TYR A 101 -7.68 3.00 6.58
CA TYR A 101 -6.66 3.08 5.54
C TYR A 101 -7.24 3.78 4.33
N LYS A 102 -6.45 4.67 3.73
CA LYS A 102 -6.88 5.44 2.58
C LYS A 102 -5.74 5.59 1.59
N LEU A 103 -6.05 5.40 0.31
CA LEU A 103 -5.08 5.64 -0.75
C LEU A 103 -4.73 7.13 -0.81
N ASN A 104 -3.45 7.42 -1.04
CA ASN A 104 -2.93 8.77 -1.17
C ASN A 104 -2.59 9.05 -2.64
N PRO A 105 -3.46 9.74 -3.39
CA PRO A 105 -3.22 9.98 -4.82
C PRO A 105 -1.94 10.73 -5.11
N ASP A 106 -1.51 11.62 -4.23
CA ASP A 106 -0.31 12.43 -4.42
C ASP A 106 0.98 11.59 -4.46
N ALA A 107 1.01 10.48 -3.72
CA ALA A 107 2.16 9.58 -3.71
C ALA A 107 2.36 8.89 -5.06
N PHE A 108 1.27 8.58 -5.77
CA PHE A 108 1.34 7.88 -7.06
C PHE A 108 2.04 8.70 -8.14
N THR A 109 2.03 10.01 -8.03
CA THR A 109 2.72 10.90 -8.98
C THR A 109 4.06 11.40 -8.48
N ASN A 110 4.49 10.96 -7.30
CA ASN A 110 5.77 11.33 -6.69
C ASN A 110 6.79 10.21 -6.88
N ILE A 111 7.81 10.45 -7.70
CA ILE A 111 8.83 9.42 -7.98
C ILE A 111 9.58 8.96 -6.73
N ASP A 112 9.74 9.82 -5.73
CA ASP A 112 10.42 9.47 -4.48
C ASP A 112 9.67 8.38 -3.70
N ALA A 113 8.35 8.32 -3.83
CA ALA A 113 7.55 7.27 -3.21
C ALA A 113 7.95 5.87 -3.71
N TYR A 114 8.26 5.76 -5.00
CA TYR A 114 8.70 4.50 -5.62
C TYR A 114 10.15 4.17 -5.28
N LYS A 115 11.01 5.17 -5.21
CA LYS A 115 12.42 4.97 -4.88
C LYS A 115 12.64 4.44 -3.47
N LYS A 116 11.71 4.69 -2.58
CA LYS A 116 11.80 4.29 -1.16
C LYS A 116 11.12 2.95 -0.87
N ILE A 117 10.60 2.27 -1.88
CA ILE A 117 10.07 0.90 -1.70
C ILE A 117 11.23 -0.11 -1.37
#